data_b059621a6742e7d9375e77fc4aaedb3c
#
_entry.id   b059621a6742e7d9375e77fc4aaedb3c
#
_cell.length_a   1.000
_cell.length_b   1.000
_cell.length_c   1.000
_cell.angle_alpha   90.00
_cell.angle_beta   90.00
_cell.angle_gamma   90.00
#
_symmetry.space_group_name_H-M   'P 1'
#
loop_
_entity.id
_entity.type
_entity.pdbx_description
1 polymer ?
#
loop_
_entity_poly.entity_id
_entity_poly.type
_entity_poly.pdbx_seq_one_letter_code
_entity_poly.pdbx_strand_id
1 'polypeptide(L)'
;MIYETKEISSELLSGLKPNNYTRRIKSHFAAYGTGYDFLHFYAVEESGEKLGIISVFNASMMISTFKDKKFDDKVLGELAGFILMNKPAAVEFEAEYSDKLAELTKAEYKGDKR
;
A
#
# COMPACT_ATOMS: atom_id res chain seq x y z
N MET A 1 4.17 -7.02 9.51
CA MET A 1 3.33 -8.09 8.94
C MET A 1 2.37 -7.52 7.90
N ILE A 2 2.26 -8.18 6.77
CA ILE A 2 1.33 -7.79 5.72
C ILE A 2 0.36 -8.93 5.51
N TYR A 3 -0.94 -8.66 5.60
CA TYR A 3 -1.95 -9.69 5.44
C TYR A 3 -3.16 -9.17 4.70
N GLU A 4 -3.79 -10.06 3.93
CA GLU A 4 -5.01 -9.71 3.21
C GLU A 4 -6.17 -9.56 4.18
N THR A 5 -7.02 -8.57 3.94
CA THR A 5 -8.16 -8.32 4.79
C THR A 5 -9.35 -7.83 3.96
N LYS A 6 -10.55 -8.23 4.40
CA LYS A 6 -11.79 -7.68 3.86
C LYS A 6 -12.42 -6.68 4.84
N GLU A 7 -11.76 -6.43 5.94
CA GLU A 7 -12.24 -5.48 6.95
C GLU A 7 -11.82 -4.06 6.57
N ILE A 8 -12.33 -3.59 5.47
CA ILE A 8 -12.06 -2.25 4.93
C ILE A 8 -13.36 -1.46 5.01
N SER A 9 -13.27 -0.21 5.41
CA SER A 9 -14.41 0.70 5.49
C SER A 9 -13.98 2.09 5.07
N SER A 10 -14.94 2.93 4.71
CA SER A 10 -14.66 4.33 4.42
C SER A 10 -14.05 5.04 5.62
N GLU A 11 -14.50 4.68 6.81
CA GLU A 11 -13.95 5.25 8.05
C GLU A 11 -12.49 4.88 8.23
N LEU A 12 -12.14 3.61 8.04
CA LEU A 12 -10.76 3.16 8.13
C LEU A 12 -9.88 3.91 7.12
N LEU A 13 -10.32 3.98 5.88
CA LEU A 13 -9.55 4.62 4.81
C LEU A 13 -9.41 6.13 5.01
N SER A 14 -10.34 6.75 5.73
CA SER A 14 -10.24 8.18 6.04
C SER A 14 -9.06 8.51 6.94
N GLY A 15 -8.49 7.52 7.60
CA GLY A 15 -7.30 7.68 8.44
C GLY A 15 -5.99 7.69 7.66
N LEU A 16 -6.01 7.38 6.37
CA LEU A 16 -4.82 7.41 5.54
C LEU A 16 -4.40 8.85 5.22
N LYS A 17 -3.11 9.05 4.95
CA LYS A 17 -2.60 10.37 4.57
C LYS A 17 -3.28 10.85 3.28
N PRO A 18 -3.62 12.14 3.19
CA PRO A 18 -4.29 12.68 2.00
C PRO A 18 -3.29 12.82 0.85
N ASN A 19 -3.28 11.84 -0.05
CA ASN A 19 -2.40 11.82 -1.23
C ASN A 19 -3.10 11.09 -2.36
N ASN A 20 -2.45 11.02 -3.52
CA ASN A 20 -3.04 10.39 -4.70
C ASN A 20 -3.25 8.89 -4.53
N TYR A 21 -2.40 8.22 -3.77
CA TYR A 21 -2.50 6.78 -3.54
C TYR A 21 -3.73 6.47 -2.68
N THR A 22 -3.91 7.23 -1.62
CA THR A 22 -5.10 7.14 -0.77
C THR A 22 -6.36 7.38 -1.58
N ARG A 23 -6.33 8.38 -2.45
CA ARG A 23 -7.49 8.72 -3.29
C ARG A 23 -7.86 7.55 -4.19
N ARG A 24 -6.88 6.90 -4.79
CA ARG A 24 -7.12 5.72 -5.62
C ARG A 24 -7.62 4.54 -4.83
N ILE A 25 -7.04 4.29 -3.65
CA ILE A 25 -7.50 3.22 -2.76
C ILE A 25 -8.96 3.44 -2.40
N LYS A 26 -9.34 4.66 -2.03
CA LYS A 26 -10.71 5.00 -1.69
C LYS A 26 -11.65 4.81 -2.89
N SER A 27 -11.20 5.21 -4.08
CA SER A 27 -12.00 5.06 -5.29
C SER A 27 -12.26 3.60 -5.63
N HIS A 28 -11.25 2.77 -5.52
CA HIS A 28 -11.38 1.32 -5.75
C HIS A 28 -12.36 0.70 -4.77
N PHE A 29 -12.22 1.06 -3.49
CA PHE A 29 -13.13 0.53 -2.48
C PHE A 29 -14.58 0.99 -2.71
N ALA A 30 -14.76 2.27 -3.02
CA ALA A 30 -16.10 2.83 -3.27
C ALA A 30 -16.77 2.18 -4.47
N ALA A 31 -15.98 1.86 -5.52
CA ALA A 31 -16.53 1.28 -6.74
C ALA A 31 -16.82 -0.21 -6.61
N TYR A 32 -15.97 -0.96 -5.91
CA TYR A 32 -15.99 -2.42 -5.96
C TYR A 32 -16.13 -3.12 -4.61
N GLY A 33 -15.82 -2.45 -3.51
CA GLY A 33 -15.83 -3.10 -2.20
C GLY A 33 -14.76 -4.16 -2.08
N THR A 34 -15.06 -5.25 -1.36
CA THR A 34 -14.09 -6.30 -1.05
C THR A 34 -14.45 -7.67 -1.60
N GLY A 35 -15.43 -7.75 -2.50
CA GLY A 35 -15.96 -9.03 -2.96
C GLY A 35 -15.51 -9.49 -4.34
N TYR A 36 -14.64 -8.76 -5.01
CA TYR A 36 -14.22 -9.09 -6.36
C TYR A 36 -12.79 -9.66 -6.38
N ASP A 37 -12.55 -10.61 -7.28
CA ASP A 37 -11.25 -11.27 -7.41
C ASP A 37 -10.15 -10.36 -7.97
N PHE A 38 -10.52 -9.29 -8.65
CA PHE A 38 -9.54 -8.39 -9.25
C PHE A 38 -9.08 -7.27 -8.33
N LEU A 39 -9.62 -7.21 -7.11
CA LEU A 39 -9.25 -6.17 -6.15
C LEU A 39 -9.07 -6.79 -4.78
N HIS A 40 -7.86 -6.66 -4.24
CA HIS A 40 -7.51 -7.17 -2.92
C HIS A 40 -6.95 -6.04 -2.07
N PHE A 41 -7.27 -6.05 -0.79
CA PHE A 41 -6.74 -5.11 0.18
C PHE A 41 -5.88 -5.85 1.20
N TYR A 42 -4.80 -5.22 1.60
CA TYR A 42 -3.89 -5.76 2.59
C TYR A 42 -3.63 -4.70 3.66
N ALA A 43 -3.47 -5.15 4.90
CA ALA A 43 -3.07 -4.28 5.99
C ALA A 43 -1.59 -4.47 6.26
N VAL A 44 -0.89 -3.38 6.52
CA VAL A 44 0.51 -3.39 6.95
C VAL A 44 0.51 -3.11 8.45
N GLU A 45 0.97 -4.08 9.24
CA GLU A 45 0.96 -3.98 10.70
C GLU A 45 2.33 -4.20 11.29
N GLU A 46 2.60 -3.53 12.41
CA GLU A 46 3.77 -3.75 13.23
C GLU A 46 3.35 -3.66 14.69
N SER A 47 3.66 -4.72 15.46
CA SER A 47 3.34 -4.77 16.89
C SER A 47 1.86 -4.52 17.20
N GLY A 48 0.98 -5.05 16.37
CA GLY A 48 -0.47 -4.92 16.53
C GLY A 48 -1.06 -3.60 16.05
N GLU A 49 -0.23 -2.72 15.47
CA GLU A 49 -0.66 -1.41 15.02
C GLU A 49 -0.69 -1.35 13.49
N LYS A 50 -1.81 -0.90 12.93
CA LYS A 50 -1.92 -0.72 11.48
C LYS A 50 -1.16 0.52 11.06
N LEU A 51 -0.22 0.35 10.14
CA LEU A 51 0.62 1.43 9.63
C LEU A 51 0.17 1.93 8.28
N GLY A 52 -0.46 1.08 7.48
CA GLY A 52 -0.89 1.46 6.15
C GLY A 52 -1.77 0.42 5.51
N ILE A 53 -2.24 0.75 4.30
CA ILE A 53 -3.11 -0.12 3.50
C ILE A 53 -2.50 -0.25 2.11
N ILE A 54 -2.59 -1.44 1.57
CA ILE A 54 -2.21 -1.73 0.19
C ILE A 54 -3.47 -2.15 -0.55
N SER A 55 -3.69 -1.59 -1.74
CA SER A 55 -4.69 -2.13 -2.64
C SER A 55 -4.01 -2.70 -3.88
N VAL A 56 -4.44 -3.87 -4.30
CA VAL A 56 -3.95 -4.50 -5.53
C VAL A 56 -5.14 -4.62 -6.47
N PHE A 57 -5.16 -3.77 -7.48
CA PHE A 57 -6.21 -3.73 -8.50
C PHE A 57 -5.64 -4.31 -9.79
N ASN A 58 -6.02 -5.53 -10.13
CA ASN A 58 -5.40 -6.29 -11.20
C ASN A 58 -3.88 -6.36 -10.98
N ALA A 59 -3.10 -5.73 -11.84
CA ALA A 59 -1.64 -5.74 -11.76
C ALA A 59 -1.07 -4.45 -11.13
N SER A 60 -1.92 -3.55 -10.64
CA SER A 60 -1.50 -2.28 -10.06
C SER A 60 -1.57 -2.32 -8.54
N MET A 61 -0.50 -1.91 -7.90
CA MET A 61 -0.41 -1.90 -6.44
C MET A 61 -0.29 -0.46 -5.93
N MET A 62 -1.14 -0.08 -4.99
CA MET A 62 -1.13 1.24 -4.35
C MET A 62 -0.86 1.06 -2.86
N ILE A 63 0.09 1.80 -2.33
CA ILE A 63 0.47 1.70 -0.92
C ILE A 63 0.35 3.08 -0.28
N SER A 64 -0.36 3.18 0.82
CA SER A 64 -0.48 4.43 1.56
C SER A 64 -0.40 4.20 3.07
N THR A 65 0.10 5.20 3.78
CA THR A 65 0.36 5.16 5.21
C THR A 65 -0.74 5.90 5.96
N PHE A 66 -1.11 5.42 7.14
CA PHE A 66 -2.02 6.15 8.02
C PHE A 66 -1.36 7.44 8.52
N LYS A 67 -2.19 8.45 8.83
CA LYS A 67 -1.71 9.70 9.42
C LYS A 67 -0.94 9.40 10.71
N ASP A 68 0.16 10.12 10.91
CA ASP A 68 1.02 9.97 12.08
C ASP A 68 1.73 8.62 12.18
N LYS A 69 1.74 7.84 11.11
CA LYS A 69 2.46 6.57 11.04
C LYS A 69 3.53 6.65 9.96
N LYS A 70 4.53 5.78 10.08
CA LYS A 70 5.61 5.66 9.09
C LYS A 70 5.99 4.20 8.92
N PHE A 71 6.52 3.88 7.75
CA PHE A 71 7.14 2.59 7.52
C PHE A 71 8.63 2.72 7.87
N ASP A 72 9.08 1.97 8.86
CA ASP A 72 10.50 1.92 9.19
C ASP A 72 11.23 0.93 8.27
N ASP A 73 12.54 0.80 8.43
CA ASP A 73 13.34 -0.07 7.57
C ASP A 73 12.89 -1.52 7.63
N LYS A 74 12.45 -2.01 8.77
CA LYS A 74 11.96 -3.36 8.92
C LYS A 74 10.70 -3.58 8.10
N VAL A 75 9.76 -2.64 8.20
CA VAL A 75 8.51 -2.70 7.44
C VAL A 75 8.77 -2.56 5.95
N LEU A 76 9.69 -1.69 5.56
CA LEU A 76 10.07 -1.54 4.15
C LEU A 76 10.67 -2.84 3.60
N GLY A 77 11.42 -3.58 4.43
CA GLY A 77 11.90 -4.90 4.04
C GLY A 77 10.75 -5.86 3.76
N GLU A 78 9.73 -5.85 4.61
CA GLU A 78 8.54 -6.68 4.39
C GLU A 78 7.78 -6.25 3.13
N LEU A 79 7.65 -4.96 2.90
CA LEU A 79 7.01 -4.44 1.69
C LEU A 79 7.77 -4.84 0.43
N ALA A 80 9.09 -4.76 0.46
CA ALA A 80 9.91 -5.17 -0.67
C ALA A 80 9.69 -6.65 -1.00
N GLY A 81 9.67 -7.50 0.02
CA GLY A 81 9.38 -8.92 -0.17
C GLY A 81 7.99 -9.16 -0.76
N PHE A 82 7.00 -8.41 -0.28
CA PHE A 82 5.64 -8.49 -0.78
C PHE A 82 5.55 -8.08 -2.26
N ILE A 83 6.23 -7.00 -2.62
CA ILE A 83 6.28 -6.53 -4.01
C ILE A 83 6.93 -7.58 -4.91
N LEU A 84 8.08 -8.12 -4.47
CA LEU A 84 8.79 -9.12 -5.26
C LEU A 84 7.97 -10.39 -5.44
N MET A 85 7.22 -10.80 -4.42
CA MET A 85 6.38 -11.98 -4.48
C MET A 85 5.19 -11.80 -5.40
N ASN A 86 4.57 -10.64 -5.40
CA ASN A 86 3.35 -10.38 -6.16
C ASN A 86 3.62 -9.92 -7.59
N LYS A 87 4.81 -9.46 -7.89
CA LYS A 87 5.23 -9.06 -9.24
C LYS A 87 4.22 -8.13 -9.95
N PRO A 88 3.80 -7.03 -9.31
CA PRO A 88 2.85 -6.14 -9.96
C PRO A 88 3.49 -5.44 -11.16
N ALA A 89 2.65 -5.07 -12.14
CA ALA A 89 3.12 -4.31 -13.30
C ALA A 89 3.42 -2.86 -12.92
N ALA A 90 2.74 -2.33 -11.91
CA ALA A 90 2.94 -0.97 -11.43
C ALA A 90 2.79 -0.94 -9.92
N VAL A 91 3.67 -0.20 -9.26
CA VAL A 91 3.60 0.03 -7.82
C VAL A 91 3.67 1.53 -7.58
N GLU A 92 2.70 2.06 -6.85
CA GLU A 92 2.69 3.47 -6.49
C GLU A 92 2.68 3.62 -4.97
N PHE A 93 3.52 4.49 -4.45
CA PHE A 93 3.66 4.72 -3.02
C PHE A 93 4.29 6.10 -2.80
N GLU A 94 4.29 6.55 -1.55
CA GLU A 94 4.83 7.85 -1.19
C GLU A 94 6.32 7.94 -1.53
N ALA A 95 6.72 9.07 -2.12
CA ALA A 95 8.08 9.26 -2.65
C ALA A 95 9.17 9.06 -1.60
N GLU A 96 8.87 9.32 -0.33
CA GLU A 96 9.86 9.18 0.74
C GLU A 96 10.39 7.75 0.88
N TYR A 97 9.68 6.75 0.36
CA TYR A 97 10.08 5.35 0.46
C TYR A 97 10.75 4.81 -0.79
N SER A 98 10.82 5.61 -1.87
CA SER A 98 11.25 5.10 -3.17
C SER A 98 12.71 4.65 -3.18
N ASP A 99 13.62 5.39 -2.55
CA ASP A 99 15.03 5.02 -2.56
C ASP A 99 15.27 3.70 -1.82
N LYS A 100 14.65 3.54 -0.66
CA LYS A 100 14.83 2.33 0.13
C LYS A 100 14.20 1.12 -0.53
N LEU A 101 13.01 1.28 -1.09
CA LEU A 101 12.36 0.18 -1.80
C LEU A 101 13.12 -0.20 -3.07
N ALA A 102 13.67 0.78 -3.79
CA ALA A 102 14.51 0.50 -4.95
C ALA A 102 15.74 -0.32 -4.56
N GLU A 103 16.39 0.07 -3.48
CA GLU A 103 17.55 -0.67 -2.95
C GLU A 103 17.18 -2.11 -2.61
N LEU A 104 16.07 -2.31 -1.91
CA LEU A 104 15.66 -3.62 -1.43
C LEU A 104 15.13 -4.53 -2.53
N THR A 105 14.48 -3.98 -3.55
CA THR A 105 13.94 -4.75 -4.66
C THR A 105 14.87 -4.78 -5.87
N LYS A 106 15.93 -3.99 -5.86
CA LYS A 106 16.86 -3.84 -6.98
C LYS A 106 16.14 -3.38 -8.26
N ALA A 107 15.12 -2.55 -8.10
CA ALA A 107 14.36 -1.97 -9.19
C ALA A 107 14.36 -0.45 -9.05
N GLU A 108 14.12 0.25 -10.16
CA GLU A 108 13.99 1.71 -10.12
C GLU A 108 12.54 2.10 -9.93
N TYR A 109 12.30 3.00 -9.02
CA TYR A 109 10.98 3.58 -8.81
C TYR A 109 11.06 5.08 -9.02
N LYS A 110 10.04 5.62 -9.71
CA LYS A 110 9.92 7.06 -9.86
C LYS A 110 9.14 7.60 -8.70
N GLY A 111 9.75 8.51 -7.96
CA GLY A 111 9.05 9.18 -6.88
C GLY A 111 7.92 10.03 -7.42
N ASP A 112 6.84 10.10 -6.66
CA ASP A 112 5.72 10.98 -6.99
C ASP A 112 6.03 12.37 -6.45
N LYS A 113 6.01 13.35 -7.31
CA LYS A 113 6.32 14.74 -6.95
C LYS A 113 5.09 15.56 -6.59
N ARG A 114 3.94 14.95 -6.56
CA ARG A 114 2.70 15.63 -6.25
C ARG A 114 2.34 15.53 -4.79
#